data_c18ac3ea791ff1b30b6092bbbe90ffc8
#
_entry.id   c18ac3ea791ff1b30b6092bbbe90ffc8
#
_cell.length_a   1.000
_cell.length_b   1.000
_cell.length_c   1.000
_cell.angle_alpha   90.00
_cell.angle_beta   90.00
_cell.angle_gamma   90.00
#
_symmetry.space_group_name_H-M   'P 1'
#
loop_
_entity.id
_entity.type
_entity.pdbx_description
1 polymer ?
#
loop_
_entity_poly.entity_id
_entity_poly.type
_entity_poly.pdbx_seq_one_letter_code
_entity_poly.pdbx_strand_id
1 'polypeptide(L)'
;RNGTIEEDKDENSDNDQIQGGNESYQQANQILNLVNAERRKAGLSELTLNTKLNSVAQLKAEDMAKNRYFSHNSPTYGSAFDMMNNYGISYRAAGENIAKGQKSAQSVMNGWMNSSGHRANILKSNYTQLGVGYALDSNGNTYWVQMFIG
;
A
#
# COMPACT_ATOMS: atom_id res chain seq x y z
N ARG A 1 11.80 -4.59 3.44
CA ARG A 1 12.00 -4.08 3.56
C ARG A 1 12.51 -3.61 3.15
N ASN A 2 12.65 -3.29 2.60
CA ASN A 2 13.12 -2.74 2.35
C ASN A 2 13.92 -2.45 2.19
N GLY A 3 14.03 -2.37 1.89
CA GLY A 3 14.74 -2.04 1.92
C GLY A 3 15.19 -1.71 2.77
N THR A 4 15.18 -1.58 3.26
CA THR A 4 15.53 -1.40 4.04
C THR A 4 15.87 -0.84 4.94
N ILE A 5 15.88 -0.42 5.46
CA ILE A 5 16.19 0.14 6.28
C ILE A 5 16.26 -0.01 7.46
N GLU A 6 16.56 -0.16 8.19
CA GLU A 6 16.46 -0.18 9.20
C GLU A 6 16.92 0.28 10.15
N GLU A 7 16.73 0.69 10.75
CA GLU A 7 17.13 1.27 11.55
C GLU A 7 17.28 0.90 12.82
N ASP A 8 16.99 0.86 13.56
CA ASP A 8 17.09 0.68 14.77
C ASP A 8 17.04 -0.53 15.21
N LYS A 9 17.41 -1.01 15.64
CA LYS A 9 17.51 -2.01 15.96
C LYS A 9 17.48 -2.37 17.21
N ASP A 10 16.78 -2.73 17.74
CA ASP A 10 16.67 -3.04 18.86
C ASP A 10 16.93 -4.24 19.08
N GLU A 11 16.90 -5.01 19.22
CA GLU A 11 17.49 -5.76 19.62
C GLU A 11 17.03 -7.01 20.05
N ASN A 12 15.98 -7.42 20.21
CA ASN A 12 15.63 -8.75 20.60
C ASN A 12 15.06 -9.48 19.43
N SER A 13 14.80 -10.73 19.54
CA SER A 13 14.41 -11.53 18.41
C SER A 13 13.04 -11.19 17.88
N ASP A 14 12.21 -10.61 18.70
CA ASP A 14 10.93 -10.18 18.21
C ASP A 14 11.07 -9.02 17.28
N ASN A 15 12.23 -8.41 17.27
CA ASN A 15 12.44 -7.20 16.52
C ASN A 15 12.37 -7.39 15.03
N ASP A 16 12.67 -8.57 14.51
CA ASP A 16 12.59 -8.74 13.06
C ASP A 16 11.19 -8.49 12.57
N GLN A 17 10.18 -9.04 13.24
CA GLN A 17 8.83 -8.77 12.82
C GLN A 17 8.41 -7.37 13.20
N ILE A 18 8.82 -6.88 14.34
CA ILE A 18 8.49 -5.53 14.74
C ILE A 18 9.09 -4.52 13.78
N GLN A 19 10.35 -4.74 13.38
CA GLN A 19 10.97 -3.84 12.42
C GLN A 19 10.31 -3.89 11.07
N GLY A 20 9.95 -5.07 10.58
CA GLY A 20 9.23 -5.18 9.33
C GLY A 20 7.89 -4.49 9.41
N GLY A 21 7.15 -4.67 10.51
CA GLY A 21 5.90 -4.00 10.72
C GLY A 21 6.05 -2.50 10.84
N ASN A 22 7.09 -2.05 11.55
CA ASN A 22 7.37 -0.62 11.67
C ASN A 22 7.74 0.00 10.34
N GLU A 23 8.55 -0.69 9.55
CA GLU A 23 8.92 -0.17 8.24
C GLU A 23 7.70 -0.07 7.33
N SER A 24 6.86 -1.09 7.30
CA SER A 24 5.63 -1.06 6.52
C SER A 24 4.73 0.10 6.96
N TYR A 25 4.63 0.31 8.25
CA TYR A 25 3.81 1.38 8.79
C TYR A 25 4.39 2.75 8.44
N GLN A 26 5.72 2.89 8.50
CA GLN A 26 6.37 4.13 8.10
C GLN A 26 6.14 4.42 6.63
N GLN A 27 6.24 3.40 5.78
CA GLN A 27 5.97 3.58 4.36
C GLN A 27 4.51 3.97 4.14
N ALA A 28 3.58 3.36 4.89
CA ALA A 28 2.17 3.71 4.77
C ALA A 28 1.93 5.17 5.11
N ASN A 29 2.56 5.66 6.17
CA ASN A 29 2.41 7.06 6.57
C ASN A 29 3.00 8.00 5.54
N GLN A 30 4.16 7.66 4.97
CA GLN A 30 4.77 8.47 3.92
C GLN A 30 3.89 8.51 2.68
N ILE A 31 3.35 7.38 2.28
CA ILE A 31 2.45 7.32 1.11
C ILE A 31 1.20 8.16 1.38
N LEU A 32 0.62 8.04 2.57
CA LEU A 32 -0.56 8.83 2.92
C LEU A 32 -0.27 10.32 2.79
N ASN A 33 0.86 10.77 3.31
CA ASN A 33 1.23 12.19 3.24
C ASN A 33 1.41 12.64 1.79
N LEU A 34 2.03 11.82 0.96
CA LEU A 34 2.25 12.15 -0.44
C LEU A 34 0.95 12.17 -1.22
N VAL A 35 0.07 11.21 -0.97
CA VAL A 35 -1.26 11.18 -1.59
C VAL A 35 -2.03 12.44 -1.22
N ASN A 36 -2.02 12.80 0.05
CA ASN A 36 -2.79 13.96 0.50
C ASN A 36 -2.22 15.27 -0.01
N ALA A 37 -0.91 15.35 -0.22
CA ALA A 37 -0.32 16.52 -0.85
C ALA A 37 -0.86 16.68 -2.28
N GLU A 38 -0.95 15.59 -3.03
CA GLU A 38 -1.48 15.64 -4.39
C GLU A 38 -2.97 15.97 -4.39
N ARG A 39 -3.71 15.40 -3.44
CA ARG A 39 -5.15 15.69 -3.34
C ARG A 39 -5.41 17.15 -2.98
N ARG A 40 -4.63 17.71 -2.07
CA ARG A 40 -4.76 19.13 -1.73
C ARG A 40 -4.49 20.02 -2.94
N LYS A 41 -3.47 19.70 -3.72
CA LYS A 41 -3.17 20.46 -4.95
C LYS A 41 -4.34 20.42 -5.92
N ALA A 42 -5.10 19.33 -5.92
CA ALA A 42 -6.24 19.17 -6.81
C ALA A 42 -7.54 19.69 -6.20
N GLY A 43 -7.51 20.23 -5.01
CA GLY A 43 -8.72 20.74 -4.34
C GLY A 43 -9.59 19.65 -3.75
N LEU A 44 -9.03 18.48 -3.47
CA LEU A 44 -9.78 17.34 -2.96
C LEU A 44 -9.54 17.17 -1.46
N SER A 45 -10.52 16.57 -0.79
CA SER A 45 -10.38 16.27 0.63
C SER A 45 -9.29 15.22 0.85
N GLU A 46 -8.61 15.32 1.99
CA GLU A 46 -7.58 14.34 2.34
C GLU A 46 -8.21 13.00 2.66
N LEU A 47 -7.45 11.95 2.39
CA LEU A 47 -7.81 10.60 2.84
C LEU A 47 -7.28 10.38 4.24
N THR A 48 -7.94 9.48 4.99
CA THR A 48 -7.41 9.01 6.27
C THR A 48 -6.99 7.56 6.12
N LEU A 49 -6.00 7.16 6.91
CA LEU A 49 -5.54 5.79 6.88
C LEU A 49 -6.55 4.92 7.65
N ASN A 50 -7.01 3.86 7.01
CA ASN A 50 -7.91 2.91 7.67
C ASN A 50 -7.05 1.72 8.07
N THR A 51 -6.96 1.43 9.37
CA THR A 51 -6.05 0.39 9.86
C THR A 51 -6.40 -1.00 9.33
N LYS A 52 -7.68 -1.30 9.22
CA LYS A 52 -8.10 -2.60 8.71
C LYS A 52 -7.80 -2.72 7.22
N LEU A 53 -8.07 -1.68 6.46
CA LEU A 53 -7.75 -1.65 5.04
C LEU A 53 -6.23 -1.72 4.84
N ASN A 54 -5.48 -1.08 5.72
CA ASN A 54 -4.02 -1.14 5.68
C ASN A 54 -3.54 -2.58 5.86
N SER A 55 -4.15 -3.33 6.76
CA SER A 55 -3.81 -4.74 6.96
C SER A 55 -4.10 -5.58 5.72
N VAL A 56 -5.21 -5.30 5.03
CA VAL A 56 -5.57 -6.03 3.81
C VAL A 56 -4.59 -5.69 2.69
N ALA A 57 -4.23 -4.41 2.54
CA ALA A 57 -3.24 -4.00 1.55
C ALA A 57 -1.88 -4.64 1.83
N GLN A 58 -1.51 -4.75 3.11
CA GLN A 58 -0.26 -5.40 3.50
C GLN A 58 -0.28 -6.88 3.15
N LEU A 59 -1.40 -7.58 3.39
CA LEU A 59 -1.54 -8.97 2.99
C LEU A 59 -1.36 -9.12 1.48
N LYS A 60 -1.92 -8.20 0.69
CA LYS A 60 -1.78 -8.26 -0.77
C LYS A 60 -0.32 -8.09 -1.17
N ALA A 61 0.38 -7.13 -0.57
CA ALA A 61 1.80 -6.92 -0.89
C ALA A 61 2.62 -8.16 -0.54
N GLU A 62 2.38 -8.74 0.63
CA GLU A 62 3.07 -9.95 1.07
C GLU A 62 2.76 -11.14 0.17
N ASP A 63 1.52 -11.24 -0.28
CA ASP A 63 1.10 -12.32 -1.14
C ASP A 63 1.81 -12.25 -2.50
N MET A 64 1.90 -11.06 -3.07
CA MET A 64 2.62 -10.87 -4.33
C MET A 64 4.10 -11.22 -4.16
N ALA A 65 4.71 -10.75 -3.07
CA ALA A 65 6.12 -11.00 -2.81
C ALA A 65 6.39 -12.49 -2.59
N LYS A 66 5.55 -13.16 -1.82
CA LYS A 66 5.76 -14.56 -1.46
C LYS A 66 5.48 -15.48 -2.63
N ASN A 67 4.43 -15.23 -3.38
CA ASN A 67 3.98 -16.11 -4.44
C ASN A 67 4.45 -15.67 -5.83
N ARG A 68 5.26 -14.61 -5.85
CA ARG A 68 5.97 -14.17 -7.05
C ARG A 68 5.04 -13.89 -8.21
N TYR A 69 4.04 -13.08 -7.96
CA TYR A 69 3.20 -12.58 -9.02
C TYR A 69 3.00 -11.07 -8.86
N PHE A 70 2.57 -10.43 -9.93
CA PHE A 70 2.28 -9.01 -9.91
C PHE A 70 1.00 -8.79 -10.71
N SER A 71 -0.13 -8.75 -10.03
CA SER A 71 -1.44 -8.66 -10.65
C SER A 71 -2.46 -8.19 -9.63
N HIS A 72 -3.49 -7.53 -10.11
CA HIS A 72 -4.63 -7.19 -9.25
C HIS A 72 -5.37 -8.43 -8.75
N ASN A 73 -5.29 -9.54 -9.46
CA ASN A 73 -5.95 -10.76 -9.05
C ASN A 73 -4.95 -11.68 -8.37
N SER A 74 -5.21 -11.99 -7.11
CA SER A 74 -4.40 -12.91 -6.34
C SER A 74 -4.84 -14.34 -6.63
N PRO A 75 -3.89 -15.28 -6.82
CA PRO A 75 -4.27 -16.68 -6.92
C PRO A 75 -4.85 -17.25 -5.63
N THR A 76 -4.62 -16.57 -4.50
CA THR A 76 -5.11 -17.01 -3.20
C THR A 76 -6.39 -16.28 -2.80
N TYR A 77 -6.42 -14.96 -3.00
CA TYR A 77 -7.46 -14.11 -2.44
C TYR A 77 -8.44 -13.53 -3.46
N GLY A 78 -8.16 -13.66 -4.75
CA GLY A 78 -8.99 -13.04 -5.77
C GLY A 78 -8.65 -11.57 -5.97
N SER A 79 -9.63 -10.76 -6.30
CA SER A 79 -9.43 -9.34 -6.55
C SER A 79 -9.31 -8.57 -5.22
N ALA A 80 -8.91 -7.30 -5.31
CA ALA A 80 -8.90 -6.43 -4.14
C ALA A 80 -10.30 -6.34 -3.51
N PHE A 81 -11.34 -6.32 -4.34
CA PHE A 81 -12.72 -6.27 -3.85
C PHE A 81 -13.08 -7.55 -3.10
N ASP A 82 -12.67 -8.70 -3.62
CA ASP A 82 -12.86 -9.97 -2.93
C ASP A 82 -12.16 -9.96 -1.57
N MET A 83 -10.93 -9.44 -1.52
CA MET A 83 -10.20 -9.35 -0.27
C MET A 83 -10.91 -8.46 0.72
N MET A 84 -11.33 -7.28 0.28
CA MET A 84 -12.04 -6.35 1.16
C MET A 84 -13.32 -6.97 1.71
N ASN A 85 -14.08 -7.64 0.85
CA ASN A 85 -15.32 -8.30 1.27
C ASN A 85 -15.04 -9.40 2.29
N ASN A 86 -14.03 -10.21 2.04
CA ASN A 86 -13.69 -11.32 2.93
C ASN A 86 -13.21 -10.85 4.29
N TYR A 87 -12.60 -9.68 4.36
CA TYR A 87 -12.11 -9.14 5.62
C TYR A 87 -13.07 -8.13 6.24
N GLY A 88 -14.30 -8.07 5.75
CA GLY A 88 -15.33 -7.28 6.41
C GLY A 88 -15.22 -5.79 6.24
N ILE A 89 -14.61 -5.34 5.14
CA ILE A 89 -14.50 -3.92 4.86
C ILE A 89 -15.69 -3.51 3.99
N SER A 90 -16.46 -2.54 4.48
CA SER A 90 -17.61 -2.01 3.76
C SER A 90 -17.20 -0.79 2.95
N TYR A 91 -17.77 -0.64 1.78
CA TYR A 91 -17.46 0.49 0.92
C TYR A 91 -18.56 0.70 -0.11
N ARG A 92 -18.67 1.92 -0.62
CA ARG A 92 -19.51 2.20 -1.78
C ARG A 92 -18.67 2.33 -3.04
N ALA A 93 -17.41 2.71 -2.87
CA ALA A 93 -16.45 2.79 -3.96
C ALA A 93 -15.14 2.21 -3.47
N ALA A 94 -14.42 1.54 -4.34
CA ALA A 94 -13.14 0.93 -3.98
C ALA A 94 -12.23 0.87 -5.20
N GLY A 95 -10.93 0.85 -4.95
CA GLY A 95 -9.94 0.71 -6.01
C GLY A 95 -8.61 0.27 -5.47
N GLU A 96 -7.70 -0.05 -6.38
CA GLU A 96 -6.37 -0.52 -6.01
C GLU A 96 -5.34 -0.01 -6.99
N ASN A 97 -4.19 0.43 -6.46
CA ASN A 97 -2.97 0.63 -7.25
C ASN A 97 -1.92 -0.35 -6.74
N ILE A 98 -1.16 -0.93 -7.65
CA ILE A 98 -0.02 -1.78 -7.27
C ILE A 98 1.21 -1.32 -8.02
N ALA A 99 2.39 -1.60 -7.45
CA ALA A 99 3.66 -1.29 -8.07
C ALA A 99 4.73 -2.24 -7.58
N LYS A 100 5.79 -2.40 -8.35
CA LYS A 100 6.86 -3.31 -8.04
C LYS A 100 8.19 -2.68 -8.44
N GLY A 101 9.17 -2.75 -7.55
CA GLY A 101 10.54 -2.38 -7.87
C GLY A 101 11.01 -1.04 -7.33
N GLN A 102 10.12 -0.16 -6.95
CA GLN A 102 10.51 1.16 -6.46
C GLN A 102 11.08 1.06 -5.06
N LYS A 103 12.09 1.86 -4.76
CA LYS A 103 12.83 1.73 -3.51
C LYS A 103 12.43 2.74 -2.45
N SER A 104 11.51 3.62 -2.76
CA SER A 104 11.05 4.63 -1.78
C SER A 104 9.60 5.00 -2.04
N ALA A 105 8.96 5.53 -1.01
CA ALA A 105 7.60 6.04 -1.12
C ALA A 105 7.51 7.13 -2.18
N GLN A 106 8.50 8.03 -2.24
CA GLN A 106 8.50 9.10 -3.24
C GLN A 106 8.59 8.52 -4.65
N SER A 107 9.44 7.53 -4.85
CA SER A 107 9.62 6.92 -6.17
C SER A 107 8.35 6.24 -6.64
N VAL A 108 7.69 5.48 -5.77
CA VAL A 108 6.47 4.79 -6.17
C VAL A 108 5.34 5.78 -6.42
N MET A 109 5.24 6.84 -5.62
CA MET A 109 4.24 7.89 -5.86
C MET A 109 4.46 8.59 -7.18
N ASN A 110 5.72 8.88 -7.53
CA ASN A 110 6.03 9.47 -8.82
C ASN A 110 5.56 8.56 -9.96
N GLY A 111 5.81 7.27 -9.83
CA GLY A 111 5.36 6.31 -10.82
C GLY A 111 3.84 6.28 -10.97
N TRP A 112 3.14 6.22 -9.86
CA TRP A 112 1.68 6.20 -9.90
C TRP A 112 1.11 7.50 -10.46
N MET A 113 1.64 8.66 -10.07
CA MET A 113 1.14 9.94 -10.55
C MET A 113 1.43 10.19 -12.04
N ASN A 114 2.44 9.50 -12.58
CA ASN A 114 2.77 9.62 -13.99
C ASN A 114 2.01 8.61 -14.88
N SER A 115 1.12 7.83 -14.29
CA SER A 115 0.32 6.85 -15.01
C SER A 115 -1.14 7.22 -14.86
N SER A 116 -1.84 7.45 -15.97
CA SER A 116 -3.19 8.01 -15.92
C SER A 116 -4.17 7.18 -15.10
N GLY A 117 -4.11 5.87 -15.21
CA GLY A 117 -5.02 5.00 -14.45
C GLY A 117 -4.76 5.02 -12.96
N HIS A 118 -3.49 4.99 -12.58
CA HIS A 118 -3.12 5.04 -11.16
C HIS A 118 -3.41 6.42 -10.56
N ARG A 119 -3.11 7.45 -11.33
CA ARG A 119 -3.37 8.82 -10.91
C ARG A 119 -4.86 9.05 -10.69
N ALA A 120 -5.69 8.49 -11.55
CA ALA A 120 -7.14 8.63 -11.42
C ALA A 120 -7.64 8.08 -10.08
N ASN A 121 -7.06 6.97 -9.61
CA ASN A 121 -7.42 6.44 -8.30
C ASN A 121 -7.01 7.40 -7.18
N ILE A 122 -5.80 7.93 -7.24
CA ILE A 122 -5.30 8.83 -6.19
C ILE A 122 -6.15 10.09 -6.11
N LEU A 123 -6.65 10.58 -7.24
CA LEU A 123 -7.39 11.83 -7.30
C LEU A 123 -8.90 11.64 -7.38
N LYS A 124 -9.41 10.45 -7.09
CA LYS A 124 -10.85 10.21 -7.18
C LYS A 124 -11.56 10.84 -6.00
N SER A 125 -12.54 11.68 -6.28
CA SER A 125 -13.17 12.52 -5.26
C SER A 125 -13.99 11.72 -4.25
N ASN A 126 -14.54 10.58 -4.64
CA ASN A 126 -15.38 9.82 -3.74
C ASN A 126 -14.64 8.82 -2.87
N TYR A 127 -13.32 8.76 -2.93
CA TYR A 127 -12.56 8.00 -1.96
C TYR A 127 -12.33 8.86 -0.70
N THR A 128 -12.37 8.22 0.46
CA THR A 128 -12.19 8.88 1.75
C THR A 128 -11.11 8.24 2.61
N GLN A 129 -10.77 6.99 2.34
CA GLN A 129 -9.82 6.25 3.17
C GLN A 129 -8.84 5.46 2.31
N LEU A 130 -7.67 5.24 2.88
CA LEU A 130 -6.54 4.59 2.19
C LEU A 130 -5.98 3.48 3.06
N GLY A 131 -5.60 2.39 2.43
CA GLY A 131 -4.74 1.37 3.04
C GLY A 131 -3.51 1.19 2.17
N VAL A 132 -2.36 0.97 2.79
CA VAL A 132 -1.08 0.85 2.07
C VAL A 132 -0.37 -0.41 2.52
N GLY A 133 0.17 -1.15 1.56
CA GLY A 133 1.00 -2.31 1.84
C GLY A 133 2.37 -2.17 1.20
N TYR A 134 3.36 -2.75 1.83
CA TYR A 134 4.73 -2.75 1.34
C TYR A 134 5.42 -4.04 1.79
N ALA A 135 6.05 -4.73 0.87
CA ALA A 135 6.73 -5.98 1.17
C ALA A 135 7.92 -6.19 0.25
N LEU A 136 8.84 -7.05 0.68
CA LEU A 136 10.00 -7.44 -0.10
C LEU A 136 9.90 -8.94 -0.39
N ASP A 137 10.31 -9.35 -1.58
CA ASP A 137 10.45 -10.77 -1.84
C ASP A 137 11.85 -11.24 -1.42
N SER A 138 12.13 -12.52 -1.60
CA SER A 138 13.40 -13.09 -1.16
C SER A 138 14.60 -12.55 -1.92
N ASN A 139 14.38 -11.91 -3.06
CA ASN A 139 15.43 -11.28 -3.84
C ASN A 139 15.55 -9.78 -3.58
N GLY A 140 14.79 -9.26 -2.63
CA GLY A 140 14.82 -7.85 -2.29
C GLY A 140 14.00 -6.95 -3.19
N ASN A 141 13.16 -7.52 -4.06
CA ASN A 141 12.26 -6.72 -4.87
C ASN A 141 11.12 -6.19 -4.02
N THR A 142 10.77 -4.93 -4.23
CA THR A 142 9.71 -4.27 -3.46
C THR A 142 8.37 -4.44 -4.14
N TYR A 143 7.33 -4.55 -3.32
CA TYR A 143 5.95 -4.59 -3.79
C TYR A 143 5.16 -3.59 -2.98
N TRP A 144 4.37 -2.76 -3.68
CA TRP A 144 3.59 -1.68 -3.07
C TRP A 144 2.13 -1.84 -3.45
N VAL A 145 1.26 -1.58 -2.50
CA VAL A 145 -0.19 -1.65 -2.72
C VAL A 145 -0.85 -0.44 -2.10
N GLN A 146 -1.75 0.18 -2.84
CA GLN A 146 -2.68 1.16 -2.30
C GLN A 146 -4.08 0.61 -2.51
N MET A 147 -4.87 0.59 -1.45
CA MET A 147 -6.29 0.30 -1.55
C MET A 147 -7.07 1.51 -1.10
N PHE A 148 -8.08 1.87 -1.86
CA PHE A 148 -8.89 3.05 -1.62
C PHE A 148 -10.33 2.64 -1.40
N ILE A 149 -11.02 3.29 -0.46
CA ILE A 149 -12.46 3.09 -0.28
C ILE A 149 -13.13 4.43 -0.01
N GLY A 150 -14.41 4.47 -0.30
CA GLY A 150 -15.25 5.62 0.01
C GLY A 150 -16.69 5.23 0.16
#